data_e3b36f7fa393541f87e8f126b5091096
#
_entry.id   e3b36f7fa393541f87e8f126b5091096
#
_cell.length_a   1.000
_cell.length_b   1.000
_cell.length_c   1.000
_cell.angle_alpha   90.00
_cell.angle_beta   90.00
_cell.angle_gamma   90.00
#
_symmetry.space_group_name_H-M   'P 1'
#
loop_
_entity.id
_entity.type
_entity.pdbx_description
1 polymer ?
#
loop_
_entity_poly.entity_id
_entity_poly.type
_entity_poly.pdbx_seq_one_letter_code
_entity_poly.pdbx_strand_id
1 'polypeptide(L)'
;MQGKVLVVDDDKAMCELIDTTLTMKGYTTIWCQSANKANELIRDDDFDVVLTDIRMPGTTGLQLCQQITSKRPDIPVIVMTAFGTLDTAVATIRSGAYDFLTKPVELELLTLTIARAVEHRQLKRQIHLLEQQAKTENHFGEMLGESLPMQHLYDQMKRVSTSDASVLITGESGTGKELVARSIHKLSNRAASPFVAVNCAALSETLLESELFGHVRGAFTDARNERKGLFMEAEGGTLLLDEMGDMPMSMQVKLLRALEENRIRAVGSDQESQFDVRVLAATHRDLETAVDEGRFRQDLYYRINVIQLHLPPLRSRGVDILAIASHYIDQFATSSGKKVSGMSETAAEKLLGYSWPGNVRELRNVMERALALTRYNSVTIEDLPDKIRDYRGGTVFIGGDDPTELVPLEEIEKRYIEHVLQAVDQNRTQAARILGLDRKTLYRKLKPKPNAGEDT
;
A
#
# COMPACT_ATOMS: atom_id res chain seq x y z
N MET A 1 -24.16 8.13 -29.46
CA MET A 1 -24.61 9.34 -28.80
C MET A 1 -23.37 10.04 -28.27
N GLN A 2 -23.24 11.37 -28.55
CA GLN A 2 -22.02 12.10 -28.17
C GLN A 2 -21.96 12.52 -26.69
N GLY A 3 -23.10 12.45 -25.95
CA GLY A 3 -23.20 12.77 -24.51
C GLY A 3 -24.56 13.38 -24.15
N LYS A 4 -24.84 13.46 -22.84
CA LYS A 4 -26.09 14.01 -22.29
C LYS A 4 -25.82 15.35 -21.60
N VAL A 5 -26.51 16.42 -22.07
CA VAL A 5 -26.26 17.80 -21.63
C VAL A 5 -27.51 18.33 -20.92
N LEU A 6 -27.34 18.92 -19.73
CA LEU A 6 -28.37 19.68 -19.04
C LEU A 6 -28.18 21.18 -19.32
N VAL A 7 -29.22 21.84 -19.86
CA VAL A 7 -29.23 23.28 -20.12
C VAL A 7 -30.16 23.98 -19.11
N VAL A 8 -29.61 25.00 -18.44
CA VAL A 8 -30.35 25.76 -17.40
C VAL A 8 -30.28 27.23 -17.72
N ASP A 9 -31.40 27.81 -18.18
CA ASP A 9 -31.54 29.23 -18.51
C ASP A 9 -32.97 29.63 -18.24
N ASP A 10 -33.23 30.81 -17.67
CA ASP A 10 -34.60 31.32 -17.44
C ASP A 10 -35.28 31.76 -18.73
N ASP A 11 -34.52 32.03 -19.78
CA ASP A 11 -35.04 32.31 -21.13
C ASP A 11 -35.34 31.00 -21.88
N LYS A 12 -36.62 30.70 -22.03
CA LYS A 12 -37.10 29.54 -22.78
C LYS A 12 -36.61 29.49 -24.22
N ALA A 13 -36.57 30.65 -24.91
CA ALA A 13 -36.13 30.72 -26.30
C ALA A 13 -34.66 30.35 -26.45
N MET A 14 -33.82 30.74 -25.48
CA MET A 14 -32.40 30.33 -25.41
C MET A 14 -32.27 28.83 -25.17
N CYS A 15 -33.04 28.24 -24.24
CA CYS A 15 -33.07 26.81 -24.01
C CYS A 15 -33.40 26.00 -25.28
N GLU A 16 -34.47 26.40 -26.00
CA GLU A 16 -34.92 25.75 -27.22
C GLU A 16 -33.91 25.89 -28.38
N LEU A 17 -33.23 27.03 -28.49
CA LEU A 17 -32.17 27.26 -29.47
C LEU A 17 -30.98 26.33 -29.22
N ILE A 18 -30.51 26.27 -27.96
CA ILE A 18 -29.37 25.41 -27.56
C ILE A 18 -29.75 23.93 -27.72
N ASP A 19 -30.93 23.53 -27.30
CA ASP A 19 -31.46 22.17 -27.45
C ASP A 19 -31.47 21.73 -28.92
N THR A 20 -32.04 22.55 -29.81
CA THR A 20 -32.07 22.28 -31.24
C THR A 20 -30.64 22.12 -31.80
N THR A 21 -29.77 23.06 -31.45
CA THR A 21 -28.39 23.08 -31.93
C THR A 21 -27.60 21.83 -31.51
N LEU A 22 -27.71 21.46 -30.24
CA LEU A 22 -26.96 20.30 -29.68
C LEU A 22 -27.56 18.98 -30.17
N THR A 23 -28.88 18.88 -30.31
CA THR A 23 -29.57 17.72 -30.88
C THR A 23 -29.14 17.47 -32.32
N MET A 24 -29.03 18.52 -33.15
CA MET A 24 -28.48 18.41 -34.53
C MET A 24 -27.04 17.91 -34.57
N LYS A 25 -26.25 18.14 -33.50
CA LYS A 25 -24.87 17.65 -33.35
C LYS A 25 -24.80 16.28 -32.70
N GLY A 26 -25.93 15.62 -32.37
CA GLY A 26 -26.00 14.25 -31.86
C GLY A 26 -25.91 14.12 -30.34
N TYR A 27 -26.03 15.22 -29.59
CA TYR A 27 -26.16 15.21 -28.13
C TYR A 27 -27.61 14.95 -27.72
N THR A 28 -27.78 14.31 -26.55
CA THR A 28 -29.08 14.24 -25.89
C THR A 28 -29.19 15.40 -24.91
N THR A 29 -30.15 16.29 -25.10
CA THR A 29 -30.33 17.47 -24.25
C THR A 29 -31.58 17.37 -23.39
N ILE A 30 -31.49 17.86 -22.20
CA ILE A 30 -32.59 18.16 -21.30
C ILE A 30 -32.40 19.60 -20.83
N TRP A 31 -33.50 20.39 -20.80
CA TRP A 31 -33.40 21.76 -20.33
C TRP A 31 -34.43 22.08 -19.25
N CYS A 32 -34.11 23.04 -18.41
CA CYS A 32 -35.00 23.59 -17.39
C CYS A 32 -34.74 25.07 -17.15
N GLN A 33 -35.75 25.78 -16.57
CA GLN A 33 -35.70 27.22 -16.38
C GLN A 33 -35.34 27.66 -14.96
N SER A 34 -34.91 26.74 -14.10
CA SER A 34 -34.55 27.10 -12.73
C SER A 34 -33.47 26.17 -12.15
N ALA A 35 -32.64 26.75 -11.30
CA ALA A 35 -31.59 25.99 -10.59
C ALA A 35 -32.15 24.89 -9.67
N ASN A 36 -33.31 25.08 -9.07
CA ASN A 36 -33.95 24.07 -8.23
C ASN A 36 -34.36 22.85 -9.04
N LYS A 37 -34.94 23.05 -10.22
CA LYS A 37 -35.30 21.95 -11.12
C LYS A 37 -34.06 21.23 -11.66
N ALA A 38 -32.98 21.98 -11.94
CA ALA A 38 -31.70 21.42 -12.34
C ALA A 38 -31.12 20.48 -11.25
N ASN A 39 -31.18 20.89 -9.98
CA ASN A 39 -30.75 20.08 -8.86
C ASN A 39 -31.56 18.78 -8.69
N GLU A 40 -32.87 18.81 -8.97
CA GLU A 40 -33.71 17.60 -8.98
C GLU A 40 -33.28 16.66 -10.11
N LEU A 41 -33.14 17.17 -11.33
CA LEU A 41 -32.75 16.39 -12.50
C LEU A 41 -31.39 15.74 -12.33
N ILE A 42 -30.42 16.45 -11.75
CA ILE A 42 -29.05 15.91 -11.49
C ILE A 42 -29.04 14.79 -10.42
N ARG A 43 -30.05 14.76 -9.52
CA ARG A 43 -30.19 13.64 -8.55
C ARG A 43 -30.74 12.39 -9.21
N ASP A 44 -31.71 12.57 -10.13
CA ASP A 44 -32.47 11.47 -10.72
C ASP A 44 -31.82 10.91 -11.99
N ASP A 45 -30.93 11.68 -12.61
CA ASP A 45 -30.33 11.37 -13.89
C ASP A 45 -28.84 11.75 -13.96
N ASP A 46 -28.11 11.16 -14.89
CA ASP A 46 -26.68 11.38 -15.06
C ASP A 46 -26.41 12.19 -16.34
N PHE A 47 -25.74 13.35 -16.16
CA PHE A 47 -25.43 14.29 -17.23
C PHE A 47 -23.94 14.38 -17.46
N ASP A 48 -23.52 14.45 -18.73
CA ASP A 48 -22.10 14.60 -19.08
C ASP A 48 -21.59 16.02 -18.95
N VAL A 49 -22.46 17.01 -19.07
CA VAL A 49 -22.16 18.44 -18.93
C VAL A 49 -23.40 19.17 -18.44
N VAL A 50 -23.20 20.18 -17.61
CA VAL A 50 -24.24 21.15 -17.25
C VAL A 50 -23.88 22.53 -17.83
N LEU A 51 -24.77 23.13 -18.60
CA LEU A 51 -24.66 24.49 -19.12
C LEU A 51 -25.62 25.36 -18.36
N THR A 52 -25.18 26.42 -17.70
CA THR A 52 -26.07 27.28 -16.88
C THR A 52 -25.88 28.78 -17.18
N ASP A 53 -26.96 29.55 -17.22
CA ASP A 53 -26.83 31.00 -17.19
C ASP A 53 -26.45 31.51 -15.80
N ILE A 54 -25.66 32.59 -15.73
CA ILE A 54 -25.29 33.22 -14.45
C ILE A 54 -26.52 33.85 -13.79
N ARG A 55 -27.37 34.56 -14.58
CA ARG A 55 -28.44 35.37 -14.06
C ARG A 55 -29.77 34.64 -14.19
N MET A 56 -30.19 34.00 -13.14
CA MET A 56 -31.49 33.35 -13.04
C MET A 56 -32.23 33.84 -11.78
N PRO A 57 -33.57 33.89 -11.81
CA PRO A 57 -34.37 34.21 -10.63
C PRO A 57 -34.11 33.22 -9.48
N GLY A 58 -33.88 33.75 -8.27
CA GLY A 58 -33.64 32.97 -7.06
C GLY A 58 -32.18 32.54 -6.91
N THR A 59 -31.86 31.30 -7.26
CA THR A 59 -30.49 30.78 -7.18
C THR A 59 -29.73 31.11 -8.46
N THR A 60 -28.61 31.79 -8.33
CA THR A 60 -27.74 32.14 -9.47
C THR A 60 -26.99 30.93 -10.05
N GLY A 61 -26.60 31.01 -11.34
CA GLY A 61 -25.81 29.93 -11.96
C GLY A 61 -24.47 29.67 -11.30
N LEU A 62 -23.84 30.68 -10.69
CA LEU A 62 -22.63 30.50 -9.91
C LEU A 62 -22.86 29.69 -8.63
N GLN A 63 -24.00 29.95 -7.96
CA GLN A 63 -24.41 29.17 -6.79
C GLN A 63 -24.75 27.71 -7.17
N LEU A 64 -25.44 27.51 -8.29
CA LEU A 64 -25.71 26.20 -8.84
C LEU A 64 -24.43 25.46 -9.18
N CYS A 65 -23.47 26.13 -9.82
CA CYS A 65 -22.15 25.57 -10.12
C CYS A 65 -21.44 25.10 -8.85
N GLN A 66 -21.38 25.91 -7.80
CA GLN A 66 -20.79 25.52 -6.50
C GLN A 66 -21.50 24.32 -5.89
N GLN A 67 -22.82 24.25 -5.95
CA GLN A 67 -23.60 23.13 -5.44
C GLN A 67 -23.33 21.83 -6.19
N ILE A 68 -23.23 21.90 -7.52
CA ILE A 68 -22.89 20.74 -8.36
C ILE A 68 -21.46 20.29 -8.08
N THR A 69 -20.49 21.19 -8.14
CA THR A 69 -19.07 20.87 -7.93
C THR A 69 -18.79 20.26 -6.56
N SER A 70 -19.53 20.71 -5.52
CA SER A 70 -19.37 20.13 -4.18
C SER A 70 -19.97 18.73 -4.02
N LYS A 71 -21.04 18.38 -4.76
CA LYS A 71 -21.76 17.09 -4.64
C LYS A 71 -21.40 16.10 -5.74
N ARG A 72 -21.13 16.59 -6.93
CA ARG A 72 -20.83 15.85 -8.15
C ARG A 72 -19.62 16.49 -8.87
N PRO A 73 -18.42 16.40 -8.31
CA PRO A 73 -17.20 16.99 -8.89
C PRO A 73 -16.79 16.34 -10.22
N ASP A 74 -17.46 15.25 -10.58
CA ASP A 74 -17.31 14.53 -11.84
C ASP A 74 -18.00 15.23 -13.02
N ILE A 75 -19.03 16.09 -12.77
CA ILE A 75 -19.80 16.75 -13.81
C ILE A 75 -19.22 18.14 -14.10
N PRO A 76 -18.66 18.38 -15.29
CA PRO A 76 -18.20 19.71 -15.68
C PRO A 76 -19.38 20.67 -15.85
N VAL A 77 -19.26 21.86 -15.29
CA VAL A 77 -20.25 22.94 -15.39
C VAL A 77 -19.69 24.06 -16.26
N ILE A 78 -20.40 24.42 -17.32
CA ILE A 78 -20.09 25.55 -18.19
C ILE A 78 -21.08 26.68 -17.86
N VAL A 79 -20.58 27.89 -17.67
CA VAL A 79 -21.39 29.03 -17.26
C VAL A 79 -21.54 30.04 -18.40
N MET A 80 -22.76 30.45 -18.73
CA MET A 80 -23.03 31.50 -19.71
C MET A 80 -23.17 32.87 -19.03
N THR A 81 -22.56 33.91 -19.59
CA THR A 81 -22.57 35.27 -19.02
C THR A 81 -22.84 36.34 -20.07
N ALA A 82 -23.63 37.35 -19.71
CA ALA A 82 -23.88 38.53 -20.56
C ALA A 82 -22.69 39.51 -20.61
N PHE A 83 -21.76 39.45 -19.68
CA PHE A 83 -20.61 40.35 -19.59
C PHE A 83 -19.30 39.55 -19.46
N GLY A 84 -18.47 39.64 -20.50
CA GLY A 84 -17.15 39.04 -20.52
C GLY A 84 -16.07 39.88 -19.80
N THR A 85 -16.38 40.39 -18.59
CA THR A 85 -15.40 41.15 -17.81
C THR A 85 -14.44 40.20 -17.10
N LEU A 86 -13.20 40.66 -16.84
CA LEU A 86 -12.20 39.89 -16.12
C LEU A 86 -12.72 39.43 -14.74
N ASP A 87 -13.47 40.27 -14.05
CA ASP A 87 -14.05 39.96 -12.74
C ASP A 87 -15.06 38.81 -12.80
N THR A 88 -15.86 38.74 -13.85
CA THR A 88 -16.84 37.66 -14.06
C THR A 88 -16.15 36.35 -14.39
N ALA A 89 -15.10 36.37 -15.22
CA ALA A 89 -14.30 35.20 -15.53
C ALA A 89 -13.61 34.64 -14.26
N VAL A 90 -13.02 35.51 -13.43
CA VAL A 90 -12.38 35.11 -12.14
C VAL A 90 -13.42 34.53 -11.17
N ALA A 91 -14.62 35.13 -11.06
CA ALA A 91 -15.69 34.62 -10.20
C ALA A 91 -16.18 33.23 -10.67
N THR A 92 -16.27 33.01 -11.97
CA THR A 92 -16.66 31.72 -12.56
C THR A 92 -15.62 30.61 -12.27
N ILE A 93 -14.35 30.90 -12.46
CA ILE A 93 -13.25 29.95 -12.13
C ILE A 93 -13.26 29.63 -10.62
N ARG A 94 -13.42 30.63 -9.75
CA ARG A 94 -13.50 30.44 -8.29
C ARG A 94 -14.70 29.62 -7.84
N SER A 95 -15.81 29.61 -8.61
CA SER A 95 -16.97 28.77 -8.33
C SER A 95 -16.79 27.31 -8.73
N GLY A 96 -15.64 26.94 -9.32
CA GLY A 96 -15.33 25.58 -9.77
C GLY A 96 -15.92 25.25 -11.14
N ALA A 97 -16.29 26.24 -11.93
CA ALA A 97 -16.77 26.00 -13.31
C ALA A 97 -15.63 25.46 -14.18
N TYR A 98 -15.98 24.57 -15.10
CA TYR A 98 -15.06 24.02 -16.08
C TYR A 98 -14.63 25.05 -17.12
N ASP A 99 -15.63 25.86 -17.62
CA ASP A 99 -15.40 26.91 -18.60
C ASP A 99 -16.54 27.94 -18.54
N PHE A 100 -16.44 29.04 -19.30
CA PHE A 100 -17.48 30.00 -19.44
C PHE A 100 -17.67 30.43 -20.89
N LEU A 101 -18.90 30.87 -21.24
CA LEU A 101 -19.25 31.38 -22.56
C LEU A 101 -19.91 32.77 -22.43
N THR A 102 -19.59 33.69 -23.33
CA THR A 102 -20.20 35.03 -23.36
C THR A 102 -21.45 35.05 -24.24
N LYS A 103 -22.51 35.72 -23.79
CA LYS A 103 -23.69 36.01 -24.63
C LYS A 103 -23.41 37.30 -25.45
N PRO A 104 -23.75 37.33 -26.77
CA PRO A 104 -24.49 36.32 -27.53
C PRO A 104 -23.63 35.04 -27.75
N VAL A 105 -24.24 33.88 -27.54
CA VAL A 105 -23.52 32.61 -27.62
C VAL A 105 -23.22 32.23 -29.07
N GLU A 106 -21.96 32.13 -29.42
CA GLU A 106 -21.56 31.60 -30.72
C GLU A 106 -21.73 30.09 -30.74
N LEU A 107 -22.62 29.58 -31.62
CA LEU A 107 -23.01 28.17 -31.63
C LEU A 107 -21.84 27.20 -31.92
N GLU A 108 -20.84 27.64 -32.68
CA GLU A 108 -19.62 26.85 -32.96
C GLU A 108 -18.76 26.74 -31.70
N LEU A 109 -18.55 27.85 -31.00
CA LEU A 109 -17.79 27.87 -29.75
C LEU A 109 -18.49 27.06 -28.65
N LEU A 110 -19.82 27.17 -28.52
CA LEU A 110 -20.64 26.37 -27.62
C LEU A 110 -20.40 24.87 -27.87
N THR A 111 -20.54 24.45 -29.12
CA THR A 111 -20.37 23.04 -29.50
C THR A 111 -18.99 22.53 -29.17
N LEU A 112 -17.93 23.30 -29.45
CA LEU A 112 -16.55 22.97 -29.15
C LEU A 112 -16.29 22.83 -27.64
N THR A 113 -16.80 23.78 -26.85
CA THR A 113 -16.65 23.79 -25.40
C THR A 113 -17.37 22.61 -24.76
N ILE A 114 -18.58 22.27 -25.21
CA ILE A 114 -19.32 21.10 -24.76
C ILE A 114 -18.59 19.82 -25.14
N ALA A 115 -18.05 19.70 -26.35
CA ALA A 115 -17.30 18.52 -26.78
C ALA A 115 -16.09 18.26 -25.88
N ARG A 116 -15.32 19.31 -25.56
CA ARG A 116 -14.18 19.22 -24.63
C ARG A 116 -14.61 18.81 -23.22
N ALA A 117 -15.69 19.35 -22.72
CA ALA A 117 -16.21 19.03 -21.39
C ALA A 117 -16.69 17.57 -21.30
N VAL A 118 -17.38 17.07 -22.33
CA VAL A 118 -17.81 15.66 -22.43
C VAL A 118 -16.59 14.73 -22.47
N GLU A 119 -15.61 15.03 -23.33
CA GLU A 119 -14.38 14.26 -23.44
C GLU A 119 -13.62 14.23 -22.11
N HIS A 120 -13.49 15.37 -21.44
CA HIS A 120 -12.86 15.47 -20.13
C HIS A 120 -13.55 14.57 -19.09
N ARG A 121 -14.88 14.55 -19.05
CA ARG A 121 -15.64 13.67 -18.17
C ARG A 121 -15.45 12.21 -18.50
N GLN A 122 -15.48 11.85 -19.79
CA GLN A 122 -15.27 10.47 -20.23
C GLN A 122 -13.89 9.97 -19.85
N LEU A 123 -12.84 10.77 -20.05
CA LEU A 123 -11.48 10.44 -19.61
C LEU A 123 -11.38 10.26 -18.10
N LYS A 124 -11.96 11.16 -17.30
CA LYS A 124 -12.02 11.01 -15.84
C LYS A 124 -12.76 9.72 -15.42
N ARG A 125 -13.85 9.38 -16.07
CA ARG A 125 -14.56 8.11 -15.83
C ARG A 125 -13.71 6.89 -16.19
N GLN A 126 -13.03 6.92 -17.33
CA GLN A 126 -12.13 5.83 -17.72
C GLN A 126 -10.99 5.65 -16.72
N ILE A 127 -10.35 6.75 -16.31
CA ILE A 127 -9.31 6.71 -15.26
C ILE A 127 -9.88 6.10 -13.97
N HIS A 128 -11.04 6.56 -13.50
CA HIS A 128 -11.66 6.04 -12.29
C HIS A 128 -12.07 4.55 -12.40
N LEU A 129 -12.54 4.11 -13.56
CA LEU A 129 -12.84 2.70 -13.83
C LEU A 129 -11.56 1.84 -13.86
N LEU A 130 -10.49 2.36 -14.49
CA LEU A 130 -9.18 1.69 -14.50
C LEU A 130 -8.57 1.64 -13.11
N GLU A 131 -8.70 2.71 -12.31
CA GLU A 131 -8.30 2.74 -10.91
C GLU A 131 -9.11 1.76 -10.05
N GLN A 132 -10.41 1.63 -10.28
CA GLN A 132 -11.26 0.65 -9.60
C GLN A 132 -10.92 -0.78 -10.01
N GLN A 133 -10.66 -1.04 -11.28
CA GLN A 133 -10.20 -2.34 -11.77
C GLN A 133 -8.82 -2.67 -11.19
N ALA A 134 -7.89 -1.72 -11.21
CA ALA A 134 -6.58 -1.87 -10.57
C ALA A 134 -6.71 -2.11 -9.06
N LYS A 135 -7.61 -1.41 -8.36
CA LYS A 135 -7.89 -1.65 -6.94
C LYS A 135 -8.43 -3.05 -6.66
N THR A 136 -9.25 -3.59 -7.56
CA THR A 136 -9.78 -4.96 -7.42
C THR A 136 -8.71 -6.02 -7.72
N GLU A 137 -7.75 -5.73 -8.61
CA GLU A 137 -6.60 -6.59 -8.88
C GLU A 137 -5.47 -6.45 -7.85
N ASN A 138 -5.40 -5.33 -7.13
CA ASN A 138 -4.34 -4.99 -6.19
C ASN A 138 -4.60 -5.49 -4.75
N HIS A 139 -5.75 -6.09 -4.47
CA HIS A 139 -6.02 -6.82 -3.23
C HIS A 139 -5.70 -8.31 -3.41
N PHE A 140 -4.50 -8.71 -3.02
CA PHE A 140 -4.14 -10.11 -3.00
C PHE A 140 -4.66 -10.77 -1.71
N GLY A 141 -5.93 -11.12 -1.71
CA GLY A 141 -6.60 -11.63 -0.51
C GLY A 141 -6.70 -10.56 0.58
N GLU A 142 -6.07 -10.84 1.72
CA GLU A 142 -6.01 -9.91 2.87
C GLU A 142 -4.78 -8.98 2.83
N MET A 143 -3.94 -9.07 1.79
CA MET A 143 -2.73 -8.26 1.66
C MET A 143 -3.05 -6.92 1.00
N LEU A 144 -2.60 -5.84 1.63
CA LEU A 144 -2.72 -4.47 1.14
C LEU A 144 -1.37 -3.98 0.63
N GLY A 145 -1.37 -3.32 -0.53
CA GLY A 145 -0.19 -2.66 -1.08
C GLY A 145 -0.27 -2.49 -2.60
N GLU A 146 0.02 -1.29 -3.06
CA GLU A 146 0.06 -0.90 -4.48
C GLU A 146 1.46 -0.51 -4.94
N SER A 147 2.44 -0.49 -4.03
CA SER A 147 3.82 -0.15 -4.35
C SER A 147 4.44 -1.14 -5.34
N LEU A 148 5.34 -0.67 -6.20
CA LEU A 148 6.01 -1.50 -7.20
C LEU A 148 6.65 -2.78 -6.60
N PRO A 149 7.33 -2.72 -5.42
CA PRO A 149 7.85 -3.94 -4.80
C PRO A 149 6.76 -4.95 -4.43
N MET A 150 5.57 -4.48 -4.00
CA MET A 150 4.45 -5.36 -3.69
C MET A 150 3.81 -5.95 -4.94
N GLN A 151 3.66 -5.18 -6.01
CA GLN A 151 3.16 -5.67 -7.29
C GLN A 151 4.05 -6.79 -7.85
N HIS A 152 5.37 -6.61 -7.84
CA HIS A 152 6.31 -7.66 -8.23
C HIS A 152 6.16 -8.93 -7.38
N LEU A 153 5.97 -8.78 -6.06
CA LEU A 153 5.72 -9.92 -5.17
C LEU A 153 4.41 -10.64 -5.55
N TYR A 154 3.32 -9.91 -5.80
CA TYR A 154 2.03 -10.50 -6.20
C TYR A 154 2.13 -11.27 -7.51
N ASP A 155 2.86 -10.77 -8.49
CA ASP A 155 3.09 -11.48 -9.76
C ASP A 155 3.89 -12.76 -9.56
N GLN A 156 4.91 -12.74 -8.70
CA GLN A 156 5.64 -13.96 -8.33
C GLN A 156 4.74 -14.95 -7.60
N MET A 157 3.93 -14.51 -6.62
CA MET A 157 2.98 -15.34 -5.89
C MET A 157 1.97 -16.02 -6.83
N LYS A 158 1.40 -15.29 -7.81
CA LYS A 158 0.49 -15.84 -8.82
C LYS A 158 1.14 -16.99 -9.59
N ARG A 159 2.37 -16.82 -10.06
CA ARG A 159 3.12 -17.84 -10.80
C ARG A 159 3.44 -19.08 -9.96
N VAL A 160 3.81 -18.84 -8.71
CA VAL A 160 4.23 -19.90 -7.78
C VAL A 160 3.04 -20.68 -7.22
N SER A 161 1.86 -20.06 -7.12
CA SER A 161 0.67 -20.70 -6.54
C SER A 161 0.24 -21.97 -7.28
N THR A 162 0.40 -22.03 -8.60
CA THR A 162 0.04 -23.18 -9.43
C THR A 162 1.03 -24.35 -9.38
N SER A 163 2.20 -24.17 -8.77
CA SER A 163 3.24 -25.19 -8.60
C SER A 163 3.17 -25.81 -7.22
N ASP A 164 3.50 -27.12 -7.10
CA ASP A 164 3.65 -27.81 -5.81
C ASP A 164 5.09 -27.68 -5.21
N ALA A 165 5.96 -26.90 -5.86
CA ALA A 165 7.31 -26.68 -5.37
C ALA A 165 7.31 -26.00 -3.98
N SER A 166 8.34 -26.33 -3.17
CA SER A 166 8.59 -25.65 -1.89
C SER A 166 8.93 -24.19 -2.12
N VAL A 167 8.43 -23.31 -1.24
CA VAL A 167 8.66 -21.86 -1.31
C VAL A 167 9.26 -21.38 0.01
N LEU A 168 10.36 -20.65 -0.10
CA LEU A 168 10.97 -19.96 1.01
C LEU A 168 10.55 -18.47 0.99
N ILE A 169 9.84 -18.04 2.02
CA ILE A 169 9.36 -16.65 2.17
C ILE A 169 10.30 -15.95 3.16
N THR A 170 11.07 -14.99 2.67
CA THR A 170 12.02 -14.21 3.47
C THR A 170 11.53 -12.78 3.67
N GLY A 171 11.94 -12.16 4.77
CA GLY A 171 11.61 -10.76 5.08
C GLY A 171 11.62 -10.49 6.57
N GLU A 172 11.72 -9.23 6.94
CA GLU A 172 11.80 -8.81 8.34
C GLU A 172 10.59 -9.28 9.16
N SER A 173 10.76 -9.34 10.49
CA SER A 173 9.65 -9.67 11.39
C SER A 173 8.51 -8.65 11.24
N GLY A 174 7.27 -9.14 11.25
CA GLY A 174 6.08 -8.28 11.16
C GLY A 174 5.73 -7.75 9.77
N THR A 175 6.40 -8.21 8.70
CA THR A 175 6.10 -7.80 7.30
C THR A 175 4.84 -8.44 6.72
N GLY A 176 4.39 -9.61 7.26
CA GLY A 176 3.22 -10.34 6.79
C GLY A 176 3.52 -11.64 6.07
N LYS A 177 4.64 -12.32 6.36
CA LYS A 177 5.05 -13.59 5.72
C LYS A 177 3.97 -14.67 5.77
N GLU A 178 3.25 -14.80 6.90
CA GLU A 178 2.14 -15.75 7.01
C GLU A 178 0.97 -15.43 6.07
N LEU A 179 0.65 -14.13 5.86
CA LEU A 179 -0.37 -13.72 4.89
C LEU A 179 0.03 -14.08 3.45
N VAL A 180 1.33 -13.97 3.11
CA VAL A 180 1.87 -14.43 1.82
C VAL A 180 1.61 -15.93 1.66
N ALA A 181 1.98 -16.74 2.67
CA ALA A 181 1.78 -18.20 2.63
C ALA A 181 0.29 -18.58 2.49
N ARG A 182 -0.60 -17.94 3.25
CA ARG A 182 -2.07 -18.15 3.15
C ARG A 182 -2.60 -17.77 1.78
N SER A 183 -2.09 -16.67 1.19
CA SER A 183 -2.50 -16.24 -0.14
C SER A 183 -2.03 -17.20 -1.23
N ILE A 184 -0.80 -17.72 -1.14
CA ILE A 184 -0.29 -18.75 -2.05
C ILE A 184 -1.16 -20.01 -1.98
N HIS A 185 -1.53 -20.46 -0.79
CA HIS A 185 -2.42 -21.61 -0.60
C HIS A 185 -3.81 -21.37 -1.21
N LYS A 186 -4.44 -20.22 -0.91
CA LYS A 186 -5.78 -19.86 -1.45
C LYS A 186 -5.83 -19.82 -2.97
N LEU A 187 -4.71 -19.54 -3.63
CA LEU A 187 -4.60 -19.47 -5.10
C LEU A 187 -4.09 -20.77 -5.72
N SER A 188 -3.72 -21.76 -4.91
CA SER A 188 -3.18 -23.03 -5.38
C SER A 188 -4.27 -24.04 -5.74
N ASN A 189 -3.87 -25.12 -6.40
CA ASN A 189 -4.75 -26.27 -6.66
C ASN A 189 -5.21 -26.98 -5.37
N ARG A 190 -4.57 -26.64 -4.21
CA ARG A 190 -4.86 -27.20 -2.89
C ARG A 190 -5.73 -26.26 -2.02
N ALA A 191 -6.32 -25.21 -2.59
CA ALA A 191 -7.10 -24.19 -1.87
C ALA A 191 -8.28 -24.72 -1.05
N ALA A 192 -8.87 -25.86 -1.46
CA ALA A 192 -9.97 -26.52 -0.75
C ALA A 192 -9.48 -27.49 0.36
N SER A 193 -8.18 -27.74 0.44
CA SER A 193 -7.53 -28.65 1.41
C SER A 193 -7.04 -27.91 2.63
N PRO A 194 -6.60 -28.60 3.71
CA PRO A 194 -6.14 -27.94 4.93
C PRO A 194 -4.92 -27.03 4.71
N PHE A 195 -4.91 -25.87 5.39
CA PHE A 195 -3.74 -25.04 5.58
C PHE A 195 -3.35 -25.08 7.06
N VAL A 196 -2.21 -25.71 7.34
CA VAL A 196 -1.68 -25.85 8.69
C VAL A 196 -0.43 -24.99 8.84
N ALA A 197 -0.33 -24.24 9.93
CA ALA A 197 0.83 -23.38 10.20
C ALA A 197 1.42 -23.72 11.58
N VAL A 198 2.74 -23.77 11.65
CA VAL A 198 3.48 -23.96 12.91
C VAL A 198 4.62 -22.95 13.00
N ASN A 199 4.77 -22.34 14.18
CA ASN A 199 5.92 -21.47 14.47
C ASN A 199 7.00 -22.29 15.15
N CYS A 200 8.14 -22.47 14.45
CA CYS A 200 9.26 -23.30 14.90
C CYS A 200 10.03 -22.69 16.08
N ALA A 201 9.93 -21.39 16.29
CA ALA A 201 10.59 -20.70 17.41
C ALA A 201 9.76 -20.71 18.71
N ALA A 202 8.46 -20.96 18.62
CA ALA A 202 7.56 -20.84 19.78
C ALA A 202 7.54 -22.08 20.68
N LEU A 203 8.11 -23.21 20.22
CA LEU A 203 8.01 -24.51 20.89
C LEU A 203 9.40 -25.01 21.32
N SER A 204 9.47 -25.75 22.42
CA SER A 204 10.68 -26.51 22.75
C SER A 204 10.90 -27.63 21.72
N GLU A 205 12.14 -28.10 21.58
CA GLU A 205 12.52 -29.14 20.61
C GLU A 205 11.62 -30.38 20.70
N THR A 206 11.39 -30.89 21.89
CA THR A 206 10.54 -32.07 22.11
C THR A 206 9.07 -31.86 21.75
N LEU A 207 8.54 -30.67 22.03
CA LEU A 207 7.18 -30.30 21.62
C LEU A 207 7.08 -30.11 20.11
N LEU A 208 8.05 -29.44 19.50
CA LEU A 208 8.09 -29.23 18.05
C LEU A 208 8.13 -30.58 17.31
N GLU A 209 8.92 -31.54 17.79
CA GLU A 209 8.97 -32.89 17.23
C GLU A 209 7.60 -33.58 17.33
N SER A 210 7.00 -33.55 18.51
CA SER A 210 5.71 -34.15 18.77
C SER A 210 4.57 -33.48 17.96
N GLU A 211 4.62 -32.14 17.78
CA GLU A 211 3.64 -31.44 16.96
C GLU A 211 3.83 -31.79 15.47
N LEU A 212 5.03 -31.74 14.94
CA LEU A 212 5.28 -31.98 13.50
C LEU A 212 4.98 -33.43 13.09
N PHE A 213 5.48 -34.41 13.85
CA PHE A 213 5.47 -35.81 13.46
C PHE A 213 4.42 -36.65 14.18
N GLY A 214 3.83 -36.11 15.26
CA GLY A 214 2.91 -36.86 16.13
C GLY A 214 3.64 -37.76 17.14
N HIS A 215 2.91 -38.36 18.03
CA HIS A 215 3.42 -39.30 19.01
C HIS A 215 2.40 -40.41 19.33
N VAL A 216 2.92 -41.57 19.67
CA VAL A 216 2.12 -42.66 20.23
C VAL A 216 1.99 -42.54 21.75
N ARG A 217 1.00 -43.17 22.34
CA ARG A 217 0.80 -43.19 23.78
C ARG A 217 2.05 -43.76 24.48
N GLY A 218 2.57 -43.04 25.48
CA GLY A 218 3.75 -43.45 26.23
C GLY A 218 5.10 -43.06 25.63
N ALA A 219 5.13 -42.29 24.54
CA ALA A 219 6.37 -41.86 23.88
C ALA A 219 7.27 -40.98 24.79
N PHE A 220 6.64 -40.21 25.70
CA PHE A 220 7.33 -39.42 26.73
C PHE A 220 6.45 -39.29 27.98
N THR A 221 6.97 -38.69 29.06
CA THR A 221 6.36 -38.70 30.40
C THR A 221 4.91 -38.20 30.45
N ASP A 222 4.54 -37.25 29.55
CA ASP A 222 3.23 -36.66 29.45
C ASP A 222 2.37 -37.16 28.24
N ALA A 223 2.87 -38.12 27.47
CA ALA A 223 2.16 -38.69 26.30
C ALA A 223 1.04 -39.66 26.74
N ARG A 224 -0.04 -39.11 27.31
CA ARG A 224 -1.19 -39.92 27.81
C ARG A 224 -2.06 -40.48 26.69
N ASN A 225 -2.15 -39.77 25.56
CA ASN A 225 -2.92 -40.14 24.38
C ASN A 225 -2.02 -40.12 23.15
N GLU A 226 -2.43 -40.83 22.13
CA GLU A 226 -1.87 -40.70 20.78
C GLU A 226 -2.30 -39.39 20.14
N ARG A 227 -1.38 -38.72 19.40
CA ARG A 227 -1.71 -37.50 18.63
C ARG A 227 -1.09 -37.57 17.23
N LYS A 228 -1.92 -37.28 16.23
CA LYS A 228 -1.47 -37.10 14.84
C LYS A 228 -0.59 -35.87 14.73
N GLY A 229 0.48 -35.97 13.91
CA GLY A 229 1.35 -34.84 13.63
C GLY A 229 0.79 -33.91 12.56
N LEU A 230 1.29 -32.65 12.54
CA LEU A 230 0.85 -31.59 11.62
C LEU A 230 1.06 -31.96 10.14
N PHE A 231 2.05 -32.80 9.79
CA PHE A 231 2.18 -33.34 8.45
C PHE A 231 0.95 -34.18 8.04
N MET A 232 0.40 -34.97 8.95
CA MET A 232 -0.81 -35.76 8.70
C MET A 232 -2.09 -34.92 8.76
N GLU A 233 -2.09 -33.86 9.55
CA GLU A 233 -3.20 -32.89 9.58
C GLU A 233 -3.27 -32.05 8.30
N ALA A 234 -2.11 -31.79 7.67
CA ALA A 234 -1.98 -31.05 6.42
C ALA A 234 -2.13 -31.93 5.16
N GLU A 235 -2.51 -33.21 5.31
CA GLU A 235 -2.60 -34.18 4.20
C GLU A 235 -3.45 -33.64 3.03
N GLY A 236 -2.93 -33.72 1.82
CA GLY A 236 -3.53 -33.16 0.60
C GLY A 236 -3.45 -31.63 0.51
N GLY A 237 -2.97 -30.96 1.55
CA GLY A 237 -2.99 -29.50 1.71
C GLY A 237 -1.61 -28.83 1.72
N THR A 238 -1.44 -27.85 2.62
CA THR A 238 -0.23 -27.03 2.73
C THR A 238 0.19 -26.90 4.17
N LEU A 239 1.48 -27.12 4.44
CA LEU A 239 2.09 -26.89 5.75
C LEU A 239 3.02 -25.66 5.67
N LEU A 240 2.79 -24.66 6.53
CA LEU A 240 3.66 -23.52 6.72
C LEU A 240 4.55 -23.76 7.94
N LEU A 241 5.87 -23.75 7.72
CA LEU A 241 6.91 -23.75 8.74
C LEU A 241 7.36 -22.29 8.94
N ASP A 242 6.78 -21.59 9.92
CA ASP A 242 7.14 -20.21 10.21
C ASP A 242 8.34 -20.16 11.17
N GLU A 243 9.16 -19.11 11.00
CA GLU A 243 10.45 -18.91 11.72
C GLU A 243 11.37 -20.13 11.60
N MET A 244 11.48 -20.68 10.38
CA MET A 244 12.27 -21.86 10.06
C MET A 244 13.75 -21.72 10.45
N GLY A 245 14.30 -20.51 10.39
CA GLY A 245 15.69 -20.22 10.76
C GLY A 245 16.02 -20.41 12.25
N ASP A 246 14.99 -20.59 13.09
CA ASP A 246 15.13 -20.86 14.53
C ASP A 246 15.01 -22.36 14.88
N MET A 247 14.80 -23.23 13.88
CA MET A 247 14.65 -24.66 14.10
C MET A 247 15.94 -25.29 14.63
N PRO A 248 15.91 -26.11 15.72
CA PRO A 248 17.08 -26.82 16.22
C PRO A 248 17.70 -27.77 15.18
N MET A 249 19.02 -27.92 15.19
CA MET A 249 19.76 -28.73 14.23
C MET A 249 19.30 -30.20 14.17
N SER A 250 18.96 -30.80 15.31
CA SER A 250 18.42 -32.17 15.40
C SER A 250 17.08 -32.31 14.65
N MET A 251 16.23 -31.27 14.73
CA MET A 251 14.97 -31.21 14.04
C MET A 251 15.13 -30.99 12.54
N GLN A 252 16.14 -30.22 12.12
CA GLN A 252 16.46 -30.01 10.71
C GLN A 252 16.78 -31.35 10.01
N VAL A 253 17.50 -32.28 10.71
CA VAL A 253 17.79 -33.62 10.18
C VAL A 253 16.54 -34.44 9.99
N LYS A 254 15.62 -34.43 10.96
CA LYS A 254 14.36 -35.17 10.89
C LYS A 254 13.43 -34.61 9.79
N LEU A 255 13.37 -33.30 9.69
CA LEU A 255 12.59 -32.62 8.66
C LEU A 255 13.12 -32.92 7.24
N LEU A 256 14.45 -32.87 7.05
CA LEU A 256 15.05 -33.20 5.76
C LEU A 256 14.64 -34.59 5.31
N ARG A 257 14.78 -35.62 6.18
CA ARG A 257 14.34 -36.98 5.85
C ARG A 257 12.88 -37.05 5.47
N ALA A 258 12.02 -36.39 6.24
CA ALA A 258 10.58 -36.35 5.94
C ALA A 258 10.29 -35.75 4.55
N LEU A 259 11.00 -34.66 4.18
CA LEU A 259 10.83 -33.99 2.88
C LEU A 259 11.43 -34.74 1.69
N GLU A 260 12.46 -35.56 1.92
CA GLU A 260 13.07 -36.39 0.87
C GLU A 260 12.28 -37.67 0.61
N GLU A 261 11.83 -38.33 1.67
CA GLU A 261 11.16 -39.65 1.60
C GLU A 261 9.64 -39.52 1.46
N ASN A 262 9.07 -38.34 1.69
CA ASN A 262 7.61 -38.08 1.81
C ASN A 262 6.97 -39.03 2.85
N ARG A 263 7.68 -39.32 3.93
CA ARG A 263 7.27 -40.20 5.02
C ARG A 263 7.66 -39.61 6.36
N ILE A 264 6.83 -39.83 7.36
CA ILE A 264 7.09 -39.47 8.74
C ILE A 264 6.93 -40.70 9.64
N ARG A 265 7.63 -40.61 10.80
CA ARG A 265 7.51 -41.59 11.91
C ARG A 265 7.11 -40.85 13.16
N ALA A 266 6.00 -41.24 13.75
CA ALA A 266 5.54 -40.66 15.02
C ALA A 266 6.54 -40.99 16.14
N VAL A 267 6.72 -40.09 17.10
CA VAL A 267 7.59 -40.25 18.24
C VAL A 267 7.17 -41.51 19.04
N GLY A 268 8.10 -42.41 19.27
CA GLY A 268 7.86 -43.72 19.98
C GLY A 268 7.25 -44.80 19.09
N SER A 269 7.07 -44.57 17.76
CA SER A 269 6.56 -45.56 16.81
C SER A 269 7.67 -46.02 15.87
N ASP A 270 7.60 -47.29 15.43
CA ASP A 270 8.44 -47.82 14.34
C ASP A 270 7.73 -47.80 12.98
N GLN A 271 6.46 -47.40 12.95
CA GLN A 271 5.67 -47.34 11.71
C GLN A 271 5.89 -46.02 11.00
N GLU A 272 6.09 -46.09 9.68
CA GLU A 272 6.16 -44.95 8.78
C GLU A 272 4.81 -44.69 8.16
N SER A 273 4.43 -43.41 8.09
CA SER A 273 3.22 -42.94 7.39
C SER A 273 3.63 -42.05 6.23
N GLN A 274 3.12 -42.34 5.04
CA GLN A 274 3.32 -41.51 3.85
C GLN A 274 2.40 -40.29 3.91
N PHE A 275 2.84 -39.16 3.38
CA PHE A 275 2.06 -37.94 3.28
C PHE A 275 2.24 -37.25 1.92
N ASP A 276 1.22 -36.49 1.50
CA ASP A 276 1.26 -35.58 0.38
C ASP A 276 0.95 -34.15 0.86
N VAL A 277 1.97 -33.36 1.12
CA VAL A 277 1.85 -32.00 1.67
C VAL A 277 2.75 -31.06 0.91
N ARG A 278 2.20 -29.90 0.47
CA ARG A 278 3.01 -28.81 -0.03
C ARG A 278 3.63 -28.05 1.14
N VAL A 279 4.95 -27.88 1.14
CA VAL A 279 5.67 -27.18 2.22
C VAL A 279 5.99 -25.75 1.80
N LEU A 280 5.60 -24.79 2.66
CA LEU A 280 6.03 -23.40 2.62
C LEU A 280 6.88 -23.12 3.86
N ALA A 281 8.02 -22.47 3.70
CA ALA A 281 8.88 -22.07 4.80
C ALA A 281 8.97 -20.55 4.89
N ALA A 282 8.92 -19.98 6.10
CA ALA A 282 9.06 -18.54 6.31
C ALA A 282 10.14 -18.26 7.36
N THR A 283 10.93 -17.21 7.17
CA THR A 283 11.95 -16.78 8.13
C THR A 283 12.28 -15.31 7.97
N HIS A 284 12.71 -14.70 9.07
CA HIS A 284 13.32 -13.36 9.06
C HIS A 284 14.86 -13.41 9.03
N ARG A 285 15.45 -14.60 9.23
CA ARG A 285 16.90 -14.78 9.25
C ARG A 285 17.45 -14.99 7.85
N ASP A 286 18.69 -14.57 7.67
CA ASP A 286 19.50 -14.93 6.51
C ASP A 286 19.99 -16.39 6.67
N LEU A 287 19.37 -17.31 5.90
CA LEU A 287 19.71 -18.73 5.97
C LEU A 287 21.05 -19.04 5.31
N GLU A 288 21.52 -18.26 4.33
CA GLU A 288 22.83 -18.44 3.71
C GLU A 288 23.92 -18.19 4.74
N THR A 289 23.84 -17.06 5.44
CA THR A 289 24.74 -16.77 6.57
C THR A 289 24.63 -17.83 7.67
N ALA A 290 23.42 -18.32 7.98
CA ALA A 290 23.23 -19.35 9.00
C ALA A 290 23.86 -20.71 8.58
N VAL A 291 23.89 -21.02 7.28
CA VAL A 291 24.59 -22.21 6.75
C VAL A 291 26.09 -22.05 6.90
N ASP A 292 26.67 -20.91 6.53
CA ASP A 292 28.10 -20.62 6.66
C ASP A 292 28.59 -20.70 8.13
N GLU A 293 27.74 -20.28 9.06
CA GLU A 293 28.00 -20.35 10.50
C GLU A 293 27.69 -21.72 11.13
N GLY A 294 27.23 -22.71 10.38
CA GLY A 294 26.88 -24.02 10.85
C GLY A 294 25.63 -24.10 11.73
N ARG A 295 24.78 -23.05 11.74
CA ARG A 295 23.50 -23.00 12.47
C ARG A 295 22.33 -23.55 11.68
N PHE A 296 22.48 -23.69 10.36
CA PHE A 296 21.50 -24.29 9.47
C PHE A 296 22.18 -25.27 8.52
N ARG A 297 21.50 -26.37 8.20
CA ARG A 297 22.04 -27.39 7.29
C ARG A 297 21.90 -26.96 5.85
N GLN A 298 22.96 -27.10 5.08
CA GLN A 298 23.02 -26.78 3.66
C GLN A 298 22.06 -27.64 2.82
N ASP A 299 21.96 -28.95 3.13
CA ASP A 299 21.08 -29.88 2.42
C ASP A 299 19.60 -29.51 2.60
N LEU A 300 19.17 -29.16 3.81
CA LEU A 300 17.82 -28.69 4.08
C LEU A 300 17.54 -27.35 3.41
N TYR A 301 18.51 -26.43 3.42
CA TYR A 301 18.37 -25.13 2.73
C TYR A 301 18.03 -25.32 1.26
N TYR A 302 18.78 -26.15 0.52
CA TYR A 302 18.48 -26.41 -0.89
C TYR A 302 17.15 -27.13 -1.11
N ARG A 303 16.70 -27.93 -0.16
CA ARG A 303 15.42 -28.66 -0.26
C ARG A 303 14.21 -27.75 -0.11
N ILE A 304 14.28 -26.71 0.76
CA ILE A 304 13.19 -25.78 1.01
C ILE A 304 13.27 -24.53 0.11
N ASN A 305 14.45 -24.14 -0.35
CA ASN A 305 14.68 -22.95 -1.17
C ASN A 305 14.66 -23.30 -2.67
N VAL A 306 13.56 -23.90 -3.14
CA VAL A 306 13.35 -24.14 -4.58
C VAL A 306 12.90 -22.84 -5.27
N ILE A 307 12.01 -22.10 -4.62
CA ILE A 307 11.58 -20.77 -5.06
C ILE A 307 11.65 -19.84 -3.85
N GLN A 308 12.33 -18.70 -4.02
CA GLN A 308 12.43 -17.68 -2.97
C GLN A 308 11.51 -16.50 -3.27
N LEU A 309 10.74 -16.09 -2.26
CA LEU A 309 9.94 -14.87 -2.27
C LEU A 309 10.44 -13.93 -1.18
N HIS A 310 10.83 -12.72 -1.56
CA HIS A 310 11.28 -11.73 -0.60
C HIS A 310 10.18 -10.69 -0.34
N LEU A 311 9.74 -10.60 0.91
CA LEU A 311 8.72 -9.64 1.34
C LEU A 311 9.41 -8.32 1.76
N PRO A 312 9.18 -7.21 1.02
CA PRO A 312 9.86 -5.95 1.28
C PRO A 312 9.47 -5.39 2.65
N PRO A 313 10.39 -4.73 3.38
CA PRO A 313 10.05 -4.06 4.64
C PRO A 313 9.13 -2.87 4.39
N LEU A 314 8.33 -2.50 5.42
CA LEU A 314 7.29 -1.47 5.29
C LEU A 314 7.85 -0.10 4.84
N ARG A 315 9.04 0.28 5.30
CA ARG A 315 9.73 1.52 4.89
C ARG A 315 10.03 1.62 3.39
N SER A 316 10.11 0.49 2.67
CA SER A 316 10.33 0.46 1.22
C SER A 316 9.05 0.42 0.39
N ARG A 317 7.87 0.41 1.06
CA ARG A 317 6.56 0.37 0.41
C ARG A 317 5.92 1.75 0.22
N GLY A 318 6.58 2.83 0.67
CA GLY A 318 6.13 4.22 0.46
C GLY A 318 4.69 4.46 0.90
N VAL A 319 3.83 4.83 -0.06
CA VAL A 319 2.43 5.20 0.21
C VAL A 319 1.57 4.05 0.77
N ASP A 320 1.98 2.79 0.64
CA ASP A 320 1.26 1.65 1.22
C ASP A 320 1.14 1.79 2.75
N ILE A 321 2.08 2.50 3.40
CA ILE A 321 2.03 2.79 4.84
C ILE A 321 0.70 3.46 5.21
N LEU A 322 0.29 4.47 4.42
CA LEU A 322 -0.95 5.20 4.68
C LEU A 322 -2.20 4.37 4.36
N ALA A 323 -2.15 3.57 3.30
CA ALA A 323 -3.24 2.68 2.93
C ALA A 323 -3.49 1.62 4.03
N ILE A 324 -2.41 1.01 4.53
CA ILE A 324 -2.46 0.02 5.62
C ILE A 324 -2.92 0.69 6.93
N ALA A 325 -2.42 1.88 7.25
CA ALA A 325 -2.84 2.63 8.44
C ALA A 325 -4.34 2.98 8.38
N SER A 326 -4.84 3.47 7.25
CA SER A 326 -6.26 3.78 7.05
C SER A 326 -7.13 2.53 7.20
N HIS A 327 -6.72 1.41 6.62
CA HIS A 327 -7.42 0.14 6.78
C HIS A 327 -7.57 -0.26 8.26
N TYR A 328 -6.50 -0.15 9.05
CA TYR A 328 -6.58 -0.47 10.48
C TYR A 328 -7.43 0.53 11.26
N ILE A 329 -7.39 1.83 10.91
CA ILE A 329 -8.28 2.83 11.52
C ILE A 329 -9.73 2.44 11.28
N ASP A 330 -10.12 2.11 10.04
CA ASP A 330 -11.49 1.73 9.69
C ASP A 330 -11.92 0.44 10.41
N GLN A 331 -11.04 -0.57 10.44
CA GLN A 331 -11.28 -1.83 11.11
C GLN A 331 -11.53 -1.64 12.63
N PHE A 332 -10.64 -0.89 13.29
CA PHE A 332 -10.76 -0.67 14.73
C PHE A 332 -11.87 0.33 15.09
N ALA A 333 -12.14 1.33 14.24
CA ALA A 333 -13.26 2.25 14.41
C ALA A 333 -14.58 1.49 14.37
N THR A 334 -14.75 0.61 13.39
CA THR A 334 -15.94 -0.25 13.26
C THR A 334 -16.13 -1.16 14.48
N SER A 335 -15.06 -1.82 14.94
CA SER A 335 -15.12 -2.74 16.08
C SER A 335 -15.36 -2.05 17.42
N SER A 336 -14.88 -0.80 17.59
CA SER A 336 -15.04 -0.01 18.82
C SER A 336 -16.26 0.92 18.83
N GLY A 337 -17.00 1.02 17.71
CA GLY A 337 -18.14 1.94 17.56
C GLY A 337 -17.76 3.42 17.57
N LYS A 338 -16.48 3.76 17.38
CA LYS A 338 -15.99 5.14 17.31
C LYS A 338 -16.22 5.72 15.92
N LYS A 339 -16.60 7.00 15.86
CA LYS A 339 -16.74 7.75 14.61
C LYS A 339 -15.41 8.43 14.24
N VAL A 340 -14.39 7.64 13.92
CA VAL A 340 -13.10 8.14 13.45
C VAL A 340 -12.95 7.75 11.98
N SER A 341 -12.71 8.75 11.12
CA SER A 341 -12.59 8.56 9.67
C SER A 341 -11.26 9.14 9.16
N GLY A 342 -10.17 8.40 9.37
CA GLY A 342 -8.86 8.76 8.85
C GLY A 342 -7.91 9.42 9.83
N MET A 343 -6.89 10.11 9.29
CA MET A 343 -5.81 10.74 10.05
C MET A 343 -5.53 12.17 9.55
N SER A 344 -4.93 13.01 10.39
CA SER A 344 -4.48 14.34 9.98
C SER A 344 -3.27 14.26 9.06
N GLU A 345 -3.07 15.30 8.24
CA GLU A 345 -1.92 15.42 7.32
C GLU A 345 -0.58 15.31 8.08
N THR A 346 -0.47 16.01 9.20
CA THR A 346 0.72 15.96 10.08
C THR A 346 0.98 14.57 10.67
N ALA A 347 -0.06 13.80 11.00
CA ALA A 347 0.09 12.42 11.42
C ALA A 347 0.55 11.52 10.27
N ALA A 348 -0.03 11.70 9.07
CA ALA A 348 0.35 10.96 7.87
C ALA A 348 1.83 11.17 7.49
N GLU A 349 2.33 12.41 7.54
CA GLU A 349 3.74 12.73 7.30
C GLU A 349 4.68 12.01 8.29
N LYS A 350 4.31 11.98 9.58
CA LYS A 350 5.09 11.25 10.59
C LYS A 350 5.11 9.75 10.37
N LEU A 351 3.99 9.18 9.95
CA LEU A 351 3.92 7.75 9.63
C LEU A 351 4.79 7.41 8.40
N LEU A 352 4.79 8.26 7.37
CA LEU A 352 5.65 8.08 6.18
C LEU A 352 7.14 8.20 6.50
N GLY A 353 7.50 9.12 7.39
CA GLY A 353 8.89 9.37 7.75
C GLY A 353 9.51 8.34 8.69
N TYR A 354 8.72 7.52 9.39
CA TYR A 354 9.22 6.57 10.39
C TYR A 354 9.77 5.28 9.74
N SER A 355 10.80 4.70 10.33
CA SER A 355 11.53 3.54 9.77
C SER A 355 10.82 2.19 9.91
N TRP A 356 9.82 2.09 10.78
CA TRP A 356 9.00 0.90 11.03
C TRP A 356 9.81 -0.38 11.29
N PRO A 357 10.65 -0.45 12.34
CA PRO A 357 11.45 -1.65 12.62
C PRO A 357 10.59 -2.88 12.91
N GLY A 358 9.38 -2.72 13.42
CA GLY A 358 8.40 -3.79 13.62
C GLY A 358 7.39 -3.95 12.46
N ASN A 359 7.64 -3.26 11.32
CA ASN A 359 6.85 -3.34 10.10
C ASN A 359 5.33 -3.21 10.32
N VAL A 360 4.51 -4.00 9.63
CA VAL A 360 3.04 -3.94 9.68
C VAL A 360 2.50 -4.29 11.08
N ARG A 361 3.17 -5.18 11.81
CA ARG A 361 2.78 -5.53 13.19
C ARG A 361 2.90 -4.31 14.11
N GLU A 362 3.95 -3.53 13.98
CA GLU A 362 4.13 -2.29 14.73
C GLU A 362 3.12 -1.24 14.31
N LEU A 363 2.91 -1.03 13.00
CA LEU A 363 1.94 -0.08 12.48
C LEU A 363 0.52 -0.38 13.00
N ARG A 364 0.09 -1.65 12.95
CA ARG A 364 -1.19 -2.08 13.50
C ARG A 364 -1.35 -1.69 14.99
N ASN A 365 -0.35 -2.02 15.81
CA ASN A 365 -0.39 -1.71 17.25
C ASN A 365 -0.43 -0.19 17.50
N VAL A 366 0.28 0.58 16.67
CA VAL A 366 0.27 2.06 16.75
C VAL A 366 -1.10 2.61 16.40
N MET A 367 -1.76 2.10 15.34
CA MET A 367 -3.10 2.55 14.95
C MET A 367 -4.15 2.14 15.98
N GLU A 368 -4.07 0.94 16.53
CA GLU A 368 -4.96 0.48 17.60
C GLU A 368 -4.86 1.39 18.84
N ARG A 369 -3.64 1.70 19.27
CA ARG A 369 -3.38 2.62 20.38
C ARG A 369 -3.87 4.04 20.07
N ALA A 370 -3.55 4.58 18.90
CA ALA A 370 -3.95 5.92 18.50
C ALA A 370 -5.47 6.06 18.50
N LEU A 371 -6.18 5.07 17.94
CA LEU A 371 -7.63 5.07 17.96
C LEU A 371 -8.23 4.94 19.36
N ALA A 372 -7.59 4.17 20.24
CA ALA A 372 -8.04 4.06 21.64
C ALA A 372 -7.96 5.39 22.36
N LEU A 373 -6.90 6.19 22.11
CA LEU A 373 -6.61 7.45 22.79
C LEU A 373 -7.26 8.68 22.15
N THR A 374 -7.57 8.63 20.85
CA THR A 374 -8.10 9.80 20.14
C THR A 374 -9.44 10.27 20.71
N ARG A 375 -9.58 11.60 20.83
CA ARG A 375 -10.78 12.31 21.26
C ARG A 375 -11.51 12.98 20.11
N TYR A 376 -10.94 12.94 18.91
CA TYR A 376 -11.43 13.61 17.70
C TYR A 376 -11.95 12.60 16.68
N ASN A 377 -12.53 13.11 15.59
CA ASN A 377 -13.01 12.29 14.49
C ASN A 377 -11.89 11.87 13.52
N SER A 378 -10.63 12.19 13.83
CA SER A 378 -9.44 11.78 13.08
C SER A 378 -8.27 11.56 14.03
N VAL A 379 -7.37 10.64 13.67
CA VAL A 379 -6.11 10.42 14.40
C VAL A 379 -5.19 11.62 14.18
N THR A 380 -4.70 12.20 15.25
CA THR A 380 -3.79 13.35 15.23
C THR A 380 -2.37 12.95 15.62
N ILE A 381 -1.41 13.86 15.46
CA ILE A 381 -0.01 13.63 15.85
C ILE A 381 0.13 13.36 17.37
N GLU A 382 -0.77 13.91 18.18
CA GLU A 382 -0.76 13.76 19.64
C GLU A 382 -1.16 12.33 20.06
N ASP A 383 -1.92 11.64 19.24
CA ASP A 383 -2.35 10.25 19.47
C ASP A 383 -1.24 9.24 19.15
N LEU A 384 -0.20 9.67 18.39
CA LEU A 384 0.92 8.81 18.03
C LEU A 384 1.91 8.66 19.20
N PRO A 385 2.57 7.50 19.34
CA PRO A 385 3.64 7.32 20.32
C PRO A 385 4.79 8.33 20.17
N ASP A 386 5.42 8.74 21.28
CA ASP A 386 6.52 9.70 21.30
C ASP A 386 7.64 9.31 20.32
N LYS A 387 7.97 8.03 20.25
CA LYS A 387 8.99 7.49 19.33
C LYS A 387 8.71 7.79 17.84
N ILE A 388 7.44 7.97 17.45
CA ILE A 388 7.05 8.33 16.07
C ILE A 388 6.88 9.84 15.96
N ARG A 389 6.24 10.46 16.95
CA ARG A 389 6.02 11.91 16.99
C ARG A 389 7.34 12.67 16.95
N ASP A 390 8.31 12.25 17.76
CA ASP A 390 9.60 12.91 17.92
C ASP A 390 10.67 12.35 16.96
N TYR A 391 10.30 11.35 16.13
CA TYR A 391 11.20 10.79 15.13
C TYR A 391 11.59 11.86 14.10
N ARG A 392 12.86 12.21 14.12
CA ARG A 392 13.48 12.97 13.06
C ARG A 392 14.10 11.93 12.13
N GLY A 393 13.38 11.60 11.06
CA GLY A 393 13.89 10.67 10.06
C GLY A 393 15.29 11.09 9.67
N GLY A 394 16.20 10.12 9.63
CA GLY A 394 17.53 10.34 9.07
C GLY A 394 17.45 10.53 7.55
N THR A 395 16.72 11.56 7.14
CA THR A 395 16.90 12.12 5.82
C THR A 395 18.32 12.68 5.87
N VAL A 396 19.24 12.02 5.15
CA VAL A 396 20.49 12.68 4.78
C VAL A 396 20.03 13.86 3.94
N PHE A 397 19.78 15.00 4.60
CA PHE A 397 19.56 16.26 3.92
C PHE A 397 20.89 16.57 3.23
N ILE A 398 20.93 16.31 1.93
CA ILE A 398 22.06 16.62 1.06
C ILE A 398 22.22 18.16 0.92
N GLY A 399 21.20 18.94 1.32
CA GLY A 399 21.20 20.40 1.43
C GLY A 399 21.17 20.88 2.88
N GLY A 400 21.48 22.17 3.13
CA GLY A 400 21.32 22.84 4.42
C GLY A 400 19.87 22.80 4.93
N ASP A 401 19.60 23.47 6.07
CA ASP A 401 18.25 23.55 6.66
C ASP A 401 17.19 24.19 5.75
N ASP A 402 17.60 24.74 4.60
CA ASP A 402 16.77 25.31 3.54
C ASP A 402 16.93 24.48 2.25
N PRO A 403 15.82 23.91 1.68
CA PRO A 403 15.84 23.15 0.43
C PRO A 403 16.32 23.93 -0.80
N THR A 404 16.38 25.27 -0.68
CA THR A 404 16.84 26.17 -1.77
C THR A 404 18.34 26.49 -1.68
N GLU A 405 19.02 26.11 -0.60
CA GLU A 405 20.43 26.38 -0.40
C GLU A 405 21.30 25.36 -1.15
N LEU A 406 21.98 25.80 -2.18
CA LEU A 406 22.91 24.98 -2.95
C LEU A 406 24.25 24.88 -2.20
N VAL A 407 24.51 23.68 -1.65
CA VAL A 407 25.73 23.39 -0.89
C VAL A 407 26.79 22.76 -1.78
N PRO A 408 28.07 23.12 -1.66
CA PRO A 408 29.15 22.48 -2.45
C PRO A 408 29.21 20.97 -2.22
N LEU A 409 29.54 20.21 -3.27
CA LEU A 409 29.60 18.72 -3.22
C LEU A 409 30.55 18.22 -2.12
N GLU A 410 31.63 18.94 -1.84
CA GLU A 410 32.60 18.61 -0.79
C GLU A 410 31.98 18.63 0.62
N GLU A 411 31.07 19.57 0.87
CA GLU A 411 30.32 19.69 2.13
C GLU A 411 29.33 18.54 2.30
N ILE A 412 28.62 18.19 1.23
CA ILE A 412 27.69 17.04 1.19
C ILE A 412 28.44 15.75 1.46
N GLU A 413 29.56 15.56 0.80
CA GLU A 413 30.40 14.37 0.96
C GLU A 413 30.91 14.24 2.39
N LYS A 414 31.33 15.31 3.02
CA LYS A 414 31.77 15.33 4.41
C LYS A 414 30.65 14.94 5.37
N ARG A 415 29.47 15.56 5.22
CA ARG A 415 28.29 15.23 6.03
C ARG A 415 27.87 13.78 5.90
N TYR A 416 27.92 13.24 4.66
CA TYR A 416 27.60 11.83 4.43
C TYR A 416 28.61 10.87 5.06
N ILE A 417 29.91 11.19 5.00
CA ILE A 417 30.97 10.42 5.64
C ILE A 417 30.77 10.42 7.18
N GLU A 418 30.46 11.57 7.77
CA GLU A 418 30.20 11.70 9.21
C GLU A 418 28.96 10.89 9.63
N HIS A 419 27.89 10.94 8.83
CA HIS A 419 26.69 10.15 9.06
C HIS A 419 26.97 8.64 9.04
N VAL A 420 27.71 8.14 8.04
CA VAL A 420 28.07 6.72 7.95
C VAL A 420 28.97 6.32 9.13
N LEU A 421 29.88 7.17 9.56
CA LEU A 421 30.73 6.89 10.73
C LEU A 421 29.92 6.79 12.03
N GLN A 422 28.92 7.65 12.21
CA GLN A 422 27.99 7.55 13.34
C GLN A 422 27.17 6.27 13.30
N ALA A 423 26.67 5.88 12.12
CA ALA A 423 25.85 4.68 11.92
C ALA A 423 26.61 3.37 12.21
N VAL A 424 27.95 3.38 12.12
CA VAL A 424 28.81 2.20 12.40
C VAL A 424 29.66 2.35 13.66
N ASP A 425 29.19 3.13 14.64
CA ASP A 425 29.86 3.35 15.93
C ASP A 425 31.33 3.73 15.79
N GLN A 426 31.65 4.64 14.85
CA GLN A 426 33.00 5.13 14.54
C GLN A 426 33.96 4.04 13.98
N ASN A 427 33.45 2.90 13.55
CA ASN A 427 34.24 1.84 12.94
C ASN A 427 34.68 2.23 11.51
N ARG A 428 35.87 2.81 11.39
CA ARG A 428 36.42 3.34 10.14
C ARG A 428 36.64 2.27 9.07
N THR A 429 36.82 1.03 9.46
CA THR A 429 36.99 -0.10 8.49
C THR A 429 35.66 -0.42 7.82
N GLN A 430 34.61 -0.50 8.62
CA GLN A 430 33.26 -0.75 8.14
C GLN A 430 32.71 0.45 7.36
N ALA A 431 32.97 1.67 7.83
CA ALA A 431 32.62 2.89 7.13
C ALA A 431 33.27 2.99 5.73
N ALA A 432 34.56 2.69 5.62
CA ALA A 432 35.25 2.69 4.34
C ALA A 432 34.64 1.68 3.33
N ARG A 433 34.24 0.50 3.82
CA ARG A 433 33.58 -0.52 3.00
C ARG A 433 32.18 -0.06 2.51
N ILE A 434 31.38 0.52 3.41
CA ILE A 434 30.04 1.04 3.08
C ILE A 434 30.12 2.19 2.09
N LEU A 435 31.08 3.11 2.26
CA LEU A 435 31.31 4.26 1.39
C LEU A 435 31.95 3.90 0.04
N GLY A 436 32.38 2.64 -0.14
CA GLY A 436 33.13 2.24 -1.36
C GLY A 436 34.48 2.91 -1.48
N LEU A 437 35.08 3.36 -0.35
CA LEU A 437 36.37 4.08 -0.32
C LEU A 437 37.42 3.20 0.31
N ASP A 438 38.69 3.38 -0.12
CA ASP A 438 39.81 2.82 0.63
C ASP A 438 40.08 3.60 1.92
N ARG A 439 40.69 2.92 2.92
CA ARG A 439 40.94 3.53 4.23
C ARG A 439 41.79 4.83 4.18
N LYS A 440 42.75 4.90 3.24
CA LYS A 440 43.61 6.09 3.11
C LYS A 440 42.81 7.28 2.57
N THR A 441 41.91 7.04 1.63
CA THR A 441 41.01 8.06 1.07
C THR A 441 40.05 8.56 2.13
N LEU A 442 39.44 7.68 2.94
CA LEU A 442 38.58 8.06 4.05
C LEU A 442 39.34 8.92 5.08
N TYR A 443 40.58 8.54 5.46
CA TYR A 443 41.42 9.32 6.34
C TYR A 443 41.75 10.71 5.79
N ARG A 444 42.06 10.80 4.50
CA ARG A 444 42.34 12.10 3.83
C ARG A 444 41.13 13.02 3.83
N LYS A 445 39.93 12.50 3.64
CA LYS A 445 38.68 13.27 3.61
C LYS A 445 38.20 13.72 5.00
N LEU A 446 38.61 13.00 6.05
CA LEU A 446 38.34 13.39 7.43
C LEU A 446 39.31 14.40 8.04
N LYS A 447 40.48 14.64 7.39
CA LYS A 447 41.43 15.66 7.86
C LYS A 447 40.90 17.05 7.46
N PRO A 448 40.80 18.01 8.40
CA PRO A 448 40.51 19.39 8.04
C PRO A 448 41.60 19.92 7.09
N LYS A 449 41.20 20.49 5.97
CA LYS A 449 42.14 21.25 5.13
C LYS A 449 42.71 22.41 5.96
N PRO A 450 44.03 22.63 6.00
CA PRO A 450 44.56 23.83 6.60
C PRO A 450 43.97 25.05 5.88
N ASN A 451 43.44 26.00 6.63
CA ASN A 451 42.94 27.28 6.12
C ASN A 451 44.00 27.90 5.18
N ALA A 452 43.70 27.96 3.90
CA ALA A 452 44.43 28.79 2.95
C ALA A 452 43.94 30.25 3.19
N GLY A 453 44.62 30.97 4.05
CA GLY A 453 44.26 32.35 4.30
C GLY A 453 45.02 32.97 5.44
N GLU A 454 46.36 33.01 5.33
CA GLU A 454 47.24 34.02 5.92
C GLU A 454 48.55 33.97 5.19
N ASP A 455 48.62 34.73 4.08
CA ASP A 455 49.83 35.36 3.59
C ASP A 455 49.47 36.50 2.65
N THR A 456 49.84 37.72 3.13
CA THR A 456 49.85 39.08 2.58
C THR A 456 48.58 39.87 2.61
#